data_f2e7a35d0828036a508e0fb008eaef46
#
_entry.id   f2e7a35d0828036a508e0fb008eaef46
#
_cell.length_a   1.000
_cell.length_b   1.000
_cell.length_c   1.000
_cell.angle_alpha   90.00
_cell.angle_beta   90.00
_cell.angle_gamma   90.00
#
_symmetry.space_group_name_H-M   'P 1'
#
loop_
_entity.id
_entity.type
_entity.pdbx_description
1 polymer ?
#
loop_
_entity_poly.entity_id
_entity_poly.type
_entity_poly.pdbx_seq_one_letter_code
_entity_poly.pdbx_strand_id
1 'polypeptide(L)'
;MSHGNILTCIKILLVGLIFVQQVHGQEVIKPTPNLVMPFELVEGFLVIVDGQIGNLNGLKFILDTGATHSLIDRKVADRLRLRRDAGKVMSFDRFIPVEWSNIQDLRVGPMRVQSVRVMVVKLAEYSALAENADGIIGLDLLQRSKKFTIDYDRRIVSLQLAEFETPERFTSTCFVVPVVVQGIRIHLAVDTGLQGIVLYGNHLRKRLPRMRIEGGSTNVAMGRLRVKQVRLPGVRIVGAEVVTTVFLIDGPDEDTLSGVDGFLGPASLQAKRIEFDFDAMVLRWE
;
A
#
# COMPACT_ATOMS: atom_id res chain seq x y z
N MET A 1 -7.39 32.37 -28.28
CA MET A 1 -7.93 31.02 -28.20
C MET A 1 -6.95 30.21 -27.33
N SER A 2 -7.29 30.07 -26.07
CA SER A 2 -6.39 29.58 -25.02
C SER A 2 -6.67 28.10 -24.79
N HIS A 3 -5.66 27.26 -25.05
CA HIS A 3 -5.69 25.83 -24.70
C HIS A 3 -5.18 25.68 -23.27
N GLY A 4 -6.11 25.48 -22.35
CA GLY A 4 -5.78 25.14 -20.96
C GLY A 4 -5.32 23.70 -20.86
N ASN A 5 -4.02 23.50 -20.67
CA ASN A 5 -3.44 22.23 -20.26
C ASN A 5 -3.74 22.00 -18.79
N ILE A 6 -4.66 21.07 -18.50
CA ILE A 6 -4.86 20.55 -17.14
C ILE A 6 -3.81 19.47 -16.91
N LEU A 7 -2.62 19.89 -16.48
CA LEU A 7 -1.67 19.00 -15.81
C LEU A 7 -2.12 18.87 -14.36
N THR A 8 -2.85 17.81 -14.05
CA THR A 8 -3.09 17.41 -12.66
C THR A 8 -1.82 16.73 -12.14
N CYS A 9 -0.88 17.54 -11.64
CA CYS A 9 0.22 17.06 -10.82
C CYS A 9 -0.34 16.57 -9.49
N ILE A 10 -0.38 15.26 -9.26
CA ILE A 10 -0.55 14.69 -7.93
C ILE A 10 0.75 14.94 -7.18
N LYS A 11 0.79 16.00 -6.41
CA LYS A 11 1.85 16.23 -5.41
C LYS A 11 1.58 15.31 -4.23
N ILE A 12 2.39 14.28 -4.10
CA ILE A 12 2.50 13.49 -2.89
C ILE A 12 3.62 14.10 -2.06
N LEU A 13 3.32 14.46 -0.86
CA LEU A 13 4.08 14.60 0.36
C LEU A 13 4.07 15.99 0.99
N LEU A 14 3.35 16.08 2.08
CA LEU A 14 3.64 17.03 3.16
C LEU A 14 4.07 16.23 4.38
N VAL A 15 5.37 16.28 4.70
CA VAL A 15 5.89 15.83 5.99
C VAL A 15 5.48 16.86 7.04
N GLY A 16 4.41 16.58 7.76
CA GLY A 16 4.01 17.38 8.92
C GLY A 16 4.80 16.97 10.16
N LEU A 17 5.68 17.84 10.64
CA LEU A 17 6.20 17.77 12.01
C LEU A 17 5.02 18.00 12.98
N ILE A 18 4.67 16.99 13.75
CA ILE A 18 3.61 17.09 14.77
C ILE A 18 4.24 17.45 16.10
N PHE A 19 3.91 18.65 16.60
CA PHE A 19 4.06 19.03 18.01
C PHE A 19 2.98 18.34 18.83
N VAL A 20 3.38 17.60 19.86
CA VAL A 20 2.46 17.00 20.83
C VAL A 20 1.95 18.08 21.76
N GLN A 21 0.68 18.46 21.63
CA GLN A 21 -0.05 19.16 22.71
C GLN A 21 -0.94 18.16 23.44
N GLN A 22 -0.70 18.03 24.75
CA GLN A 22 -1.60 17.31 25.65
C GLN A 22 -2.90 18.10 25.81
N VAL A 23 -4.00 17.50 25.39
CA VAL A 23 -5.35 17.97 25.71
C VAL A 23 -5.99 16.98 26.69
N HIS A 24 -6.26 17.40 27.91
CA HIS A 24 -7.05 16.69 28.88
C HIS A 24 -8.53 16.90 28.56
N GLY A 25 -9.20 15.82 28.22
CA GLY A 25 -10.66 15.74 28.10
C GLY A 25 -11.02 14.27 27.91
N GLN A 26 -11.40 13.59 29.00
CA GLN A 26 -11.95 12.23 28.91
C GLN A 26 -13.40 12.31 28.38
N GLU A 27 -13.56 12.29 27.07
CA GLU A 27 -14.79 11.78 26.46
C GLU A 27 -14.75 10.26 26.51
N VAL A 28 -15.74 9.67 27.16
CA VAL A 28 -15.97 8.22 27.13
C VAL A 28 -16.44 7.87 25.73
N ILE A 29 -15.49 7.65 24.82
CA ILE A 29 -15.77 7.18 23.47
C ILE A 29 -16.27 5.74 23.59
N LYS A 30 -17.55 5.51 23.29
CA LYS A 30 -18.07 4.16 23.13
C LYS A 30 -17.24 3.46 22.05
N PRO A 31 -16.64 2.27 22.33
CA PRO A 31 -15.83 1.60 21.34
C PRO A 31 -16.70 1.27 20.13
N THR A 32 -16.33 1.80 18.96
CA THR A 32 -16.93 1.41 17.68
C THR A 32 -16.66 -0.09 17.48
N PRO A 33 -17.66 -0.91 17.17
CA PRO A 33 -17.46 -2.35 17.04
C PRO A 33 -16.40 -2.65 15.97
N ASN A 34 -15.40 -3.45 16.33
CA ASN A 34 -14.43 -3.98 15.38
C ASN A 34 -15.14 -4.96 14.45
N LEU A 35 -15.19 -4.63 13.18
CA LEU A 35 -15.72 -5.50 12.16
C LEU A 35 -14.59 -6.36 11.60
N VAL A 36 -14.78 -7.66 11.55
CA VAL A 36 -13.75 -8.63 11.18
C VAL A 36 -14.11 -9.38 9.91
N MET A 37 -13.08 -9.76 9.14
CA MET A 37 -13.20 -10.64 7.97
C MET A 37 -12.01 -11.60 7.92
N PRO A 38 -12.22 -12.87 7.51
CA PRO A 38 -11.13 -13.79 7.28
C PRO A 38 -10.34 -13.41 6.04
N PHE A 39 -9.07 -13.85 5.97
CA PHE A 39 -8.25 -13.71 4.78
C PHE A 39 -7.46 -14.98 4.46
N GLU A 40 -7.10 -15.12 3.20
CA GLU A 40 -6.13 -16.07 2.70
C GLU A 40 -4.75 -15.42 2.62
N LEU A 41 -3.72 -16.09 3.12
CA LEU A 41 -2.33 -15.61 2.98
C LEU A 41 -1.65 -16.39 1.85
N VAL A 42 -1.34 -15.69 0.77
CA VAL A 42 -0.66 -16.25 -0.40
C VAL A 42 0.82 -15.87 -0.35
N GLU A 43 1.70 -16.83 -0.69
CA GLU A 43 3.17 -16.66 -0.68
C GLU A 43 3.74 -16.12 0.64
N GLY A 44 2.99 -16.26 1.75
CA GLY A 44 3.42 -15.84 3.08
C GLY A 44 3.36 -14.33 3.34
N PHE A 45 2.84 -13.52 2.42
CA PHE A 45 2.75 -12.07 2.60
C PHE A 45 1.49 -11.42 2.01
N LEU A 46 0.95 -11.91 0.89
CA LEU A 46 -0.24 -11.30 0.28
C LEU A 46 -1.50 -11.65 1.07
N VAL A 47 -2.18 -10.65 1.56
CA VAL A 47 -3.45 -10.75 2.28
C VAL A 47 -4.59 -10.64 1.27
N ILE A 48 -5.30 -11.73 1.03
CA ILE A 48 -6.40 -11.80 0.07
C ILE A 48 -7.73 -11.99 0.82
N VAL A 49 -8.70 -11.14 0.51
CA VAL A 49 -10.03 -11.13 1.11
C VAL A 49 -11.11 -11.30 0.05
N ASP A 50 -12.27 -11.83 0.46
CA ASP A 50 -13.43 -11.95 -0.40
C ASP A 50 -14.17 -10.62 -0.53
N GLY A 51 -14.73 -10.39 -1.73
CA GLY A 51 -15.54 -9.22 -1.99
C GLY A 51 -16.55 -9.38 -3.13
N GLN A 52 -17.22 -8.26 -3.42
CA GLN A 52 -18.32 -8.18 -4.38
C GLN A 52 -18.36 -6.80 -5.00
N ILE A 53 -18.73 -6.71 -6.28
CA ILE A 53 -19.04 -5.45 -6.96
C ILE A 53 -20.43 -5.61 -7.63
N GLY A 54 -21.42 -4.82 -7.15
CA GLY A 54 -22.79 -4.95 -7.60
C GLY A 54 -23.32 -6.37 -7.39
N ASN A 55 -23.70 -7.05 -8.45
CA ASN A 55 -24.17 -8.44 -8.44
C ASN A 55 -23.06 -9.47 -8.69
N LEU A 56 -21.82 -9.05 -8.83
CA LEU A 56 -20.67 -9.92 -9.09
C LEU A 56 -20.02 -10.33 -7.78
N ASN A 57 -20.34 -11.54 -7.32
CA ASN A 57 -19.88 -12.12 -6.07
C ASN A 57 -18.61 -12.97 -6.24
N GLY A 58 -17.97 -13.31 -5.11
CA GLY A 58 -16.83 -14.23 -5.05
C GLY A 58 -15.55 -13.66 -5.67
N LEU A 59 -15.43 -12.33 -5.69
CA LEU A 59 -14.22 -11.66 -6.12
C LEU A 59 -13.15 -11.73 -5.03
N LYS A 60 -11.89 -11.80 -5.44
CA LYS A 60 -10.71 -11.86 -4.57
C LYS A 60 -9.93 -10.55 -4.66
N PHE A 61 -9.74 -9.89 -3.53
CA PHE A 61 -9.02 -8.63 -3.45
C PHE A 61 -7.77 -8.73 -2.59
N ILE A 62 -6.64 -8.26 -3.11
CA ILE A 62 -5.42 -8.07 -2.32
C ILE A 62 -5.56 -6.78 -1.51
N LEU A 63 -5.19 -6.79 -0.23
CA LEU A 63 -5.07 -5.58 0.59
C LEU A 63 -3.66 -5.03 0.49
N ASP A 64 -3.52 -3.80 -0.01
CA ASP A 64 -2.22 -3.23 -0.41
C ASP A 64 -2.08 -1.78 0.06
N THR A 65 -1.27 -1.57 1.12
CA THR A 65 -0.96 -0.24 1.65
C THR A 65 0.10 0.52 0.85
N GLY A 66 0.76 -0.14 -0.11
CA GLY A 66 1.65 0.49 -1.10
C GLY A 66 0.89 1.08 -2.29
N ALA A 67 -0.35 0.63 -2.54
CA ALA A 67 -1.21 1.16 -3.59
C ALA A 67 -2.00 2.38 -3.08
N THR A 68 -1.80 3.55 -3.69
CA THR A 68 -2.55 4.77 -3.34
C THR A 68 -4.01 4.72 -3.78
N HIS A 69 -4.30 3.98 -4.83
CA HIS A 69 -5.64 3.83 -5.40
C HIS A 69 -5.98 2.35 -5.55
N SER A 70 -7.22 2.03 -5.27
CA SER A 70 -7.78 0.70 -5.56
C SER A 70 -7.87 0.46 -7.06
N LEU A 71 -7.75 -0.82 -7.42
CA LEU A 71 -7.83 -1.22 -8.82
C LEU A 71 -8.57 -2.55 -8.98
N ILE A 72 -9.10 -2.76 -10.17
CA ILE A 72 -9.75 -4.01 -10.57
C ILE A 72 -9.07 -4.59 -11.81
N ASP A 73 -9.08 -5.91 -11.91
CA ASP A 73 -8.63 -6.58 -13.13
C ASP A 73 -9.56 -6.22 -14.30
N ARG A 74 -8.98 -6.11 -15.50
CA ARG A 74 -9.72 -5.84 -16.73
C ARG A 74 -10.85 -6.83 -16.98
N LYS A 75 -10.66 -8.12 -16.64
CA LYS A 75 -11.71 -9.14 -16.76
C LYS A 75 -12.95 -8.80 -15.94
N VAL A 76 -12.79 -8.20 -14.75
CA VAL A 76 -13.89 -7.74 -13.89
C VAL A 76 -14.59 -6.54 -14.52
N ALA A 77 -13.82 -5.56 -15.00
CA ALA A 77 -14.38 -4.39 -15.69
C ALA A 77 -15.18 -4.77 -16.94
N ASP A 78 -14.70 -5.75 -17.72
CA ASP A 78 -15.39 -6.27 -18.91
C ASP A 78 -16.70 -6.98 -18.55
N ARG A 79 -16.69 -7.84 -17.50
CA ARG A 79 -17.91 -8.52 -16.99
C ARG A 79 -18.96 -7.52 -16.53
N LEU A 80 -18.53 -6.41 -15.92
CA LEU A 80 -19.42 -5.34 -15.45
C LEU A 80 -19.76 -4.33 -16.55
N ARG A 81 -19.18 -4.46 -17.75
CA ARG A 81 -19.35 -3.55 -18.91
C ARG A 81 -19.08 -2.08 -18.53
N LEU A 82 -18.04 -1.86 -17.76
CA LEU A 82 -17.71 -0.53 -17.27
C LEU A 82 -17.18 0.39 -18.37
N ARG A 83 -17.62 1.66 -18.36
CA ARG A 83 -16.99 2.71 -19.15
C ARG A 83 -15.62 3.03 -18.59
N ARG A 84 -14.63 3.24 -19.46
CA ARG A 84 -13.24 3.44 -19.09
C ARG A 84 -12.68 4.69 -19.72
N ASP A 85 -11.92 5.45 -18.96
CA ASP A 85 -11.22 6.65 -19.40
C ASP A 85 -9.72 6.43 -19.29
N ALA A 86 -8.95 6.84 -20.30
CA ALA A 86 -7.49 6.68 -20.30
C ALA A 86 -6.82 7.60 -19.26
N GLY A 87 -5.75 7.10 -18.62
CA GLY A 87 -4.96 7.84 -17.66
C GLY A 87 -3.53 7.31 -17.52
N LYS A 88 -2.81 7.87 -16.56
CA LYS A 88 -1.45 7.44 -16.19
C LYS A 88 -1.31 7.48 -14.67
N VAL A 89 -0.54 6.55 -14.11
CA VAL A 89 -0.15 6.54 -12.70
C VAL A 89 1.35 6.34 -12.57
N MET A 90 1.92 6.85 -11.47
CA MET A 90 3.29 6.55 -11.09
C MET A 90 3.32 5.16 -10.47
N SER A 91 4.18 4.28 -11.00
CA SER A 91 4.46 2.96 -10.43
C SER A 91 5.96 2.87 -10.20
N PHE A 92 6.37 2.83 -8.94
CA PHE A 92 7.75 2.81 -8.47
C PHE A 92 8.67 3.88 -9.10
N ASP A 93 9.12 3.67 -10.32
CA ASP A 93 10.14 4.48 -11.00
C ASP A 93 9.66 5.13 -12.31
N ARG A 94 8.42 4.84 -12.74
CA ARG A 94 7.92 5.28 -14.05
C ARG A 94 6.42 5.46 -14.10
N PHE A 95 5.98 6.30 -15.02
CA PHE A 95 4.57 6.41 -15.38
C PHE A 95 4.14 5.21 -16.24
N ILE A 96 3.07 4.57 -15.83
CA ILE A 96 2.40 3.51 -16.59
C ILE A 96 1.03 3.97 -17.06
N PRO A 97 0.61 3.60 -18.29
CA PRO A 97 -0.74 3.86 -18.74
C PRO A 97 -1.72 2.97 -17.98
N VAL A 98 -2.83 3.55 -17.57
CA VAL A 98 -3.95 2.86 -16.92
C VAL A 98 -5.26 3.34 -17.52
N GLU A 99 -6.31 2.59 -17.30
CA GLU A 99 -7.68 3.04 -17.51
C GLU A 99 -8.32 3.32 -16.15
N TRP A 100 -9.25 4.25 -16.11
CA TRP A 100 -10.04 4.58 -14.95
C TRP A 100 -11.49 4.25 -15.18
N SER A 101 -12.18 3.81 -14.13
CA SER A 101 -13.61 3.58 -14.16
C SER A 101 -14.23 3.88 -12.80
N ASN A 102 -15.55 4.05 -12.79
CA ASN A 102 -16.34 4.15 -11.56
C ASN A 102 -17.09 2.84 -11.36
N ILE A 103 -16.88 2.21 -10.20
CA ILE A 103 -17.66 1.05 -9.78
C ILE A 103 -18.70 1.45 -8.74
N GLN A 104 -19.81 0.71 -8.74
CA GLN A 104 -20.91 0.90 -7.81
C GLN A 104 -21.04 -0.30 -6.89
N ASP A 105 -21.47 -0.06 -5.64
CA ASP A 105 -21.73 -1.09 -4.62
C ASP A 105 -20.59 -2.07 -4.46
N LEU A 106 -19.39 -1.55 -4.11
CA LEU A 106 -18.25 -2.37 -3.71
C LEU A 106 -18.44 -2.83 -2.26
N ARG A 107 -18.25 -4.13 -2.02
CA ARG A 107 -18.24 -4.74 -0.69
C ARG A 107 -16.99 -5.57 -0.52
N VAL A 108 -16.26 -5.33 0.58
CA VAL A 108 -15.08 -6.11 0.98
C VAL A 108 -15.21 -6.40 2.48
N GLY A 109 -15.59 -7.63 2.80
CA GLY A 109 -15.99 -7.97 4.16
C GLY A 109 -17.09 -7.03 4.69
N PRO A 110 -16.87 -6.35 5.82
CA PRO A 110 -17.82 -5.41 6.39
C PRO A 110 -17.82 -4.02 5.74
N MET A 111 -16.79 -3.69 4.96
CA MET A 111 -16.68 -2.41 4.25
C MET A 111 -17.66 -2.35 3.06
N ARG A 112 -18.42 -1.27 2.98
CA ARG A 112 -19.34 -0.99 1.87
C ARG A 112 -19.07 0.39 1.30
N VAL A 113 -18.97 0.47 -0.02
CA VAL A 113 -18.70 1.72 -0.74
C VAL A 113 -19.68 1.84 -1.90
N GLN A 114 -20.53 2.86 -1.86
CA GLN A 114 -21.58 3.03 -2.87
C GLN A 114 -21.01 3.36 -4.25
N SER A 115 -19.97 4.20 -4.29
CA SER A 115 -19.31 4.57 -5.53
C SER A 115 -17.83 4.85 -5.26
N VAL A 116 -16.95 4.31 -6.11
CA VAL A 116 -15.52 4.60 -6.06
C VAL A 116 -14.92 4.58 -7.45
N ARG A 117 -14.01 5.51 -7.69
CA ARG A 117 -13.19 5.53 -8.89
C ARG A 117 -11.99 4.62 -8.70
N VAL A 118 -11.82 3.67 -9.60
CA VAL A 118 -10.75 2.65 -9.55
C VAL A 118 -9.94 2.64 -10.83
N MET A 119 -8.71 2.18 -10.73
CA MET A 119 -7.91 1.85 -11.91
C MET A 119 -8.34 0.51 -12.48
N VAL A 120 -8.26 0.37 -13.80
CA VAL A 120 -8.49 -0.89 -14.51
C VAL A 120 -7.18 -1.30 -15.17
N VAL A 121 -6.67 -2.45 -14.78
CA VAL A 121 -5.40 -2.99 -15.29
C VAL A 121 -5.55 -4.49 -15.57
N LYS A 122 -4.62 -5.07 -16.32
CA LYS A 122 -4.51 -6.53 -16.43
C LYS A 122 -3.54 -7.02 -15.36
N LEU A 123 -4.04 -7.50 -14.24
CA LEU A 123 -3.22 -7.91 -13.10
C LEU A 123 -2.18 -8.98 -13.46
N ALA A 124 -2.52 -9.94 -14.29
CA ALA A 124 -1.59 -10.96 -14.75
C ALA A 124 -0.37 -10.43 -15.51
N GLU A 125 -0.46 -9.25 -16.14
CA GLU A 125 0.68 -8.59 -16.79
C GLU A 125 1.63 -7.95 -15.77
N TYR A 126 1.15 -7.65 -14.55
CA TYR A 126 1.91 -7.00 -13.50
C TYR A 126 2.50 -7.98 -12.50
N SER A 127 1.80 -9.06 -12.16
CA SER A 127 2.33 -10.07 -11.25
C SER A 127 1.67 -11.43 -11.48
N ALA A 128 2.50 -12.47 -11.56
CA ALA A 128 1.99 -13.85 -11.55
C ALA A 128 1.27 -14.18 -10.23
N LEU A 129 1.66 -13.56 -9.12
CA LEU A 129 1.02 -13.76 -7.80
C LEU A 129 -0.39 -13.15 -7.74
N ALA A 130 -0.66 -12.14 -8.56
CA ALA A 130 -1.96 -11.49 -8.66
C ALA A 130 -2.86 -12.10 -9.75
N GLU A 131 -2.43 -13.19 -10.43
CA GLU A 131 -3.20 -13.81 -11.51
C GLU A 131 -4.60 -14.26 -11.07
N ASN A 132 -4.71 -14.73 -9.82
CA ASN A 132 -5.96 -15.19 -9.23
C ASN A 132 -6.72 -14.09 -8.47
N ALA A 133 -6.21 -12.87 -8.43
CA ALA A 133 -6.90 -11.74 -7.84
C ALA A 133 -7.80 -11.04 -8.87
N ASP A 134 -8.89 -10.49 -8.39
CA ASP A 134 -9.85 -9.70 -9.17
C ASP A 134 -9.63 -8.20 -9.01
N GLY A 135 -8.84 -7.81 -8.01
CA GLY A 135 -8.49 -6.42 -7.76
C GLY A 135 -7.55 -6.25 -6.56
N ILE A 136 -7.22 -5.00 -6.29
CA ILE A 136 -6.43 -4.55 -5.15
C ILE A 136 -7.22 -3.46 -4.44
N ILE A 137 -7.31 -3.55 -3.11
CA ILE A 137 -7.86 -2.51 -2.25
C ILE A 137 -6.68 -1.69 -1.73
N GLY A 138 -6.60 -0.46 -2.18
CA GLY A 138 -5.54 0.49 -1.83
C GLY A 138 -5.90 1.40 -0.66
N LEU A 139 -5.00 2.35 -0.40
CA LEU A 139 -5.14 3.32 0.68
C LEU A 139 -6.40 4.18 0.56
N ASP A 140 -6.88 4.47 -0.64
CA ASP A 140 -8.12 5.22 -0.90
C ASP A 140 -9.35 4.60 -0.23
N LEU A 141 -9.34 3.27 -0.05
CA LEU A 141 -10.39 2.55 0.65
C LEU A 141 -10.01 2.16 2.06
N LEU A 142 -8.77 1.69 2.29
CA LEU A 142 -8.32 1.24 3.61
C LEU A 142 -8.38 2.36 4.65
N GLN A 143 -8.02 3.59 4.28
CA GLN A 143 -8.06 4.74 5.20
C GLN A 143 -9.48 5.28 5.50
N ARG A 144 -10.54 4.72 4.88
CA ARG A 144 -11.93 4.98 5.31
C ARG A 144 -12.25 4.33 6.65
N SER A 145 -11.45 3.35 7.06
CA SER A 145 -11.44 2.85 8.43
C SER A 145 -10.54 3.74 9.30
N LYS A 146 -10.92 3.99 10.55
CA LYS A 146 -10.05 4.67 11.53
C LYS A 146 -8.83 3.82 11.82
N LYS A 147 -9.04 2.50 11.91
CA LYS A 147 -8.01 1.50 12.15
C LYS A 147 -8.22 0.29 11.26
N PHE A 148 -7.12 -0.21 10.77
CA PHE A 148 -7.03 -1.40 9.97
C PHE A 148 -5.96 -2.30 10.58
N THR A 149 -6.35 -3.52 10.96
CA THR A 149 -5.45 -4.46 11.63
C THR A 149 -5.40 -5.78 10.87
N ILE A 150 -4.21 -6.29 10.61
CA ILE A 150 -3.97 -7.63 10.08
C ILE A 150 -3.43 -8.49 11.22
N ASP A 151 -4.14 -9.56 11.57
CA ASP A 151 -3.71 -10.60 12.51
C ASP A 151 -3.34 -11.84 11.69
N TYR A 152 -2.05 -12.05 11.53
CA TYR A 152 -1.51 -13.14 10.70
C TYR A 152 -1.68 -14.51 11.35
N ASP A 153 -1.65 -14.58 12.68
CA ASP A 153 -1.83 -15.84 13.43
C ASP A 153 -3.28 -16.34 13.32
N ARG A 154 -4.24 -15.43 13.46
CA ARG A 154 -5.68 -15.76 13.36
C ARG A 154 -6.25 -15.72 11.96
N ARG A 155 -5.49 -15.22 11.00
CA ARG A 155 -5.94 -15.02 9.60
C ARG A 155 -7.20 -14.16 9.51
N ILE A 156 -7.22 -13.06 10.25
CA ILE A 156 -8.31 -12.09 10.22
C ILE A 156 -7.81 -10.67 9.99
N VAL A 157 -8.61 -9.91 9.28
CA VAL A 157 -8.50 -8.46 9.18
C VAL A 157 -9.60 -7.84 10.02
N SER A 158 -9.24 -6.83 10.82
CA SER A 158 -10.20 -6.05 11.60
C SER A 158 -10.23 -4.61 11.08
N LEU A 159 -11.42 -4.07 10.95
CA LEU A 159 -11.67 -2.68 10.57
C LEU A 159 -12.44 -1.98 11.69
N GLN A 160 -12.00 -0.78 12.06
CA GLN A 160 -12.77 0.14 12.86
C GLN A 160 -13.27 1.25 11.95
N LEU A 161 -14.52 1.16 11.51
CA LEU A 161 -15.09 2.13 10.58
C LEU A 161 -15.29 3.49 11.26
N ALA A 162 -15.15 4.57 10.49
CA ALA A 162 -15.56 5.89 10.92
C ALA A 162 -17.08 5.94 11.07
N GLU A 163 -17.59 6.67 12.08
CA GLU A 163 -19.02 6.81 12.33
C GLU A 163 -19.73 7.61 11.23
N PHE A 164 -18.99 8.41 10.48
CA PHE A 164 -19.49 9.21 9.37
C PHE A 164 -18.56 9.07 8.16
N GLU A 165 -19.15 8.91 6.98
CA GLU A 165 -18.43 9.12 5.73
C GLU A 165 -18.06 10.61 5.67
N THR A 166 -16.83 10.97 5.99
CA THR A 166 -16.31 12.31 5.67
C THR A 166 -16.03 12.33 4.18
N PRO A 167 -16.78 13.10 3.38
CA PRO A 167 -16.43 13.27 1.99
C PRO A 167 -15.08 14.02 1.92
N GLU A 168 -14.14 13.46 1.17
CA GLU A 168 -13.03 14.17 0.56
C GLU A 168 -11.87 14.69 1.44
N ARG A 169 -11.26 13.88 2.29
CA ARG A 169 -9.84 14.08 2.60
C ARG A 169 -9.04 12.85 2.20
N PHE A 170 -8.87 12.71 0.90
CA PHE A 170 -7.89 11.80 0.34
C PHE A 170 -6.50 12.38 0.54
N THR A 171 -5.87 12.08 1.65
CA THR A 171 -4.43 12.25 1.80
C THR A 171 -3.81 10.89 1.54
N SER A 172 -3.14 10.72 0.41
CA SER A 172 -2.35 9.52 0.10
C SER A 172 -1.15 9.41 1.04
N THR A 173 -1.40 9.26 2.33
CA THR A 173 -0.35 9.24 3.34
C THR A 173 -0.01 7.79 3.64
N CYS A 174 1.14 7.32 3.16
CA CYS A 174 1.68 6.03 3.51
C CYS A 174 2.28 6.07 4.93
N PHE A 175 2.26 4.92 5.62
CA PHE A 175 2.94 4.76 6.90
C PHE A 175 4.43 4.59 6.66
N VAL A 176 5.24 5.47 7.23
CA VAL A 176 6.69 5.48 7.06
C VAL A 176 7.37 5.08 8.36
N VAL A 177 8.26 4.10 8.28
CA VAL A 177 9.02 3.57 9.41
C VAL A 177 10.50 3.92 9.26
N PRO A 178 11.16 4.47 10.31
CA PRO A 178 12.59 4.65 10.29
C PRO A 178 13.29 3.29 10.43
N VAL A 179 14.23 3.03 9.55
CA VAL A 179 15.06 1.82 9.51
C VAL A 179 16.52 2.23 9.56
N VAL A 180 17.34 1.50 10.29
CA VAL A 180 18.79 1.75 10.34
C VAL A 180 19.49 0.66 9.52
N VAL A 181 20.24 1.08 8.51
CA VAL A 181 21.05 0.20 7.66
C VAL A 181 22.50 0.64 7.76
N GLN A 182 23.37 -0.23 8.25
CA GLN A 182 24.81 0.07 8.45
C GLN A 182 25.06 1.38 9.24
N GLY A 183 24.23 1.67 10.23
CA GLY A 183 24.31 2.90 11.04
C GLY A 183 23.64 4.14 10.40
N ILE A 184 23.13 4.04 9.19
CA ILE A 184 22.46 5.13 8.47
C ILE A 184 20.95 4.97 8.61
N ARG A 185 20.27 6.03 9.05
CA ARG A 185 18.81 6.07 9.11
C ARG A 185 18.23 6.35 7.74
N ILE A 186 17.31 5.50 7.33
CA ILE A 186 16.50 5.61 6.11
C ILE A 186 15.03 5.51 6.48
N HIS A 187 14.13 5.91 5.57
CA HIS A 187 12.69 5.92 5.78
C HIS A 187 12.01 5.04 4.74
N LEU A 188 11.28 4.02 5.20
CA LEU A 188 10.60 3.07 4.35
C LEU A 188 9.09 3.15 4.52
N ALA A 189 8.35 3.25 3.42
CA ALA A 189 6.90 3.13 3.43
C ALA A 189 6.50 1.66 3.61
N VAL A 190 5.53 1.40 4.48
CA VAL A 190 5.03 0.04 4.71
C VAL A 190 4.06 -0.35 3.62
N ASP A 191 4.33 -1.48 2.97
CA ASP A 191 3.64 -1.97 1.79
C ASP A 191 3.21 -3.44 1.99
N THR A 192 1.91 -3.67 2.20
CA THR A 192 1.37 -5.02 2.43
C THR A 192 1.31 -5.87 1.17
N GLY A 193 1.52 -5.29 0.00
CA GLY A 193 1.67 -5.99 -1.27
C GLY A 193 3.10 -6.46 -1.57
N LEU A 194 4.06 -6.25 -0.65
CA LEU A 194 5.48 -6.48 -0.86
C LEU A 194 6.04 -7.57 0.07
N GLN A 195 6.89 -8.45 -0.49
CA GLN A 195 7.74 -9.37 0.28
C GLN A 195 9.15 -8.81 0.44
N GLY A 196 9.59 -8.51 1.64
CA GLY A 196 10.95 -8.01 1.88
C GLY A 196 11.07 -6.50 1.84
N ILE A 197 12.22 -5.99 1.43
CA ILE A 197 12.54 -4.57 1.36
C ILE A 197 12.91 -4.19 -0.07
N VAL A 198 12.35 -3.11 -0.57
CA VAL A 198 12.75 -2.48 -1.84
C VAL A 198 13.33 -1.10 -1.54
N LEU A 199 14.54 -0.82 -2.01
CA LEU A 199 15.23 0.44 -1.80
C LEU A 199 15.41 1.19 -3.12
N TYR A 200 15.30 2.50 -3.09
CA TYR A 200 15.63 3.37 -4.21
C TYR A 200 17.14 3.56 -4.33
N GLY A 201 17.74 2.93 -5.33
CA GLY A 201 19.19 2.88 -5.52
C GLY A 201 19.81 4.25 -5.78
N ASN A 202 19.15 5.14 -6.50
CA ASN A 202 19.60 6.50 -6.76
C ASN A 202 19.71 7.35 -5.47
N HIS A 203 18.78 7.16 -4.50
CA HIS A 203 18.82 7.83 -3.21
C HIS A 203 19.94 7.31 -2.28
N LEU A 204 20.25 6.02 -2.39
CA LEU A 204 21.04 5.33 -1.37
C LEU A 204 22.46 4.94 -1.80
N ARG A 205 22.78 4.90 -3.10
CA ARG A 205 24.12 4.48 -3.58
C ARG A 205 25.28 5.26 -2.97
N LYS A 206 25.09 6.56 -2.73
CA LYS A 206 26.10 7.41 -2.09
C LYS A 206 26.13 7.25 -0.57
N ARG A 207 24.97 6.90 0.03
CA ARG A 207 24.80 6.78 1.49
C ARG A 207 25.17 5.39 2.02
N LEU A 208 24.99 4.34 1.20
CA LEU A 208 25.23 2.94 1.56
C LEU A 208 26.32 2.29 0.67
N PRO A 209 27.60 2.64 0.87
CA PRO A 209 28.67 2.23 -0.06
C PRO A 209 29.02 0.73 -0.03
N ARG A 210 28.55 -0.04 0.99
CA ARG A 210 28.88 -1.46 1.16
C ARG A 210 27.79 -2.42 0.70
N MET A 211 27.00 -2.02 -0.29
CA MET A 211 26.01 -2.90 -0.89
C MET A 211 26.67 -3.90 -1.85
N ARG A 212 26.45 -5.20 -1.65
CA ARG A 212 26.85 -6.24 -2.60
C ARG A 212 25.65 -6.59 -3.46
N ILE A 213 25.76 -6.39 -4.76
CA ILE A 213 24.74 -6.78 -5.74
C ILE A 213 24.92 -8.25 -6.05
N GLU A 214 23.90 -9.06 -5.85
CA GLU A 214 23.91 -10.51 -6.09
C GLU A 214 23.14 -10.90 -7.37
N GLY A 215 22.41 -9.95 -7.97
CA GLY A 215 21.48 -10.22 -9.06
C GLY A 215 20.15 -10.78 -8.54
N GLY A 216 19.12 -10.74 -9.36
CA GLY A 216 17.81 -11.30 -9.00
C GLY A 216 16.65 -10.53 -9.64
N SER A 217 15.46 -11.10 -9.49
CA SER A 217 14.19 -10.43 -9.78
C SER A 217 13.22 -10.69 -8.64
N THR A 218 12.38 -9.72 -8.30
CA THR A 218 11.27 -9.94 -7.37
C THR A 218 9.94 -9.73 -8.06
N ASN A 219 8.92 -10.41 -7.54
CA ASN A 219 7.54 -10.14 -7.90
C ASN A 219 6.97 -9.21 -6.83
N VAL A 220 6.35 -8.13 -7.27
CA VAL A 220 5.53 -7.25 -6.45
C VAL A 220 4.11 -7.34 -6.96
N ALA A 221 3.13 -7.00 -6.15
CA ALA A 221 1.72 -7.08 -6.54
C ALA A 221 1.37 -6.26 -7.81
N MET A 222 2.24 -5.34 -8.22
CA MET A 222 2.07 -4.44 -9.36
C MET A 222 3.11 -4.64 -10.49
N GLY A 223 3.68 -5.84 -10.64
CA GLY A 223 4.50 -6.14 -11.82
C GLY A 223 5.87 -6.75 -11.57
N ARG A 224 6.52 -7.16 -12.66
CA ARG A 224 7.93 -7.56 -12.64
C ARG A 224 8.79 -6.32 -12.71
N LEU A 225 9.33 -5.91 -11.58
CA LEU A 225 10.38 -4.91 -11.56
C LEU A 225 11.72 -5.55 -11.94
N ARG A 226 12.50 -4.85 -12.73
CA ARG A 226 13.93 -5.18 -12.87
C ARG A 226 14.62 -4.71 -11.60
N VAL A 227 14.88 -5.63 -10.70
CA VAL A 227 15.47 -5.35 -9.42
C VAL A 227 16.81 -6.03 -9.31
N LYS A 228 17.70 -5.42 -8.55
CA LYS A 228 18.99 -6.01 -8.17
C LYS A 228 18.83 -6.49 -6.74
N GLN A 229 18.91 -7.79 -6.54
CA GLN A 229 18.99 -8.31 -5.18
C GLN A 229 20.32 -7.87 -4.56
N VAL A 230 20.26 -7.38 -3.33
CA VAL A 230 21.44 -6.93 -2.60
C VAL A 230 21.48 -7.60 -1.24
N ARG A 231 22.68 -7.88 -0.78
CA ARG A 231 22.94 -8.27 0.60
C ARG A 231 23.32 -7.03 1.40
N LEU A 232 22.48 -6.71 2.37
CA LEU A 232 22.71 -5.63 3.32
C LEU A 232 22.78 -6.23 4.73
N PRO A 233 23.97 -6.39 5.31
CA PRO A 233 24.09 -6.76 6.72
C PRO A 233 23.71 -5.57 7.61
N GLY A 234 23.18 -5.87 8.80
CA GLY A 234 22.90 -4.87 9.82
C GLY A 234 21.68 -4.00 9.52
N VAL A 235 20.64 -4.56 8.89
CA VAL A 235 19.33 -3.92 8.79
C VAL A 235 18.64 -4.01 10.14
N ARG A 236 18.34 -2.87 10.76
CA ARG A 236 17.68 -2.82 12.07
C ARG A 236 16.40 -2.00 11.99
N ILE A 237 15.31 -2.62 12.44
CA ILE A 237 13.99 -1.98 12.53
C ILE A 237 13.63 -1.90 14.01
N VAL A 238 13.39 -0.69 14.52
CA VAL A 238 13.08 -0.44 15.94
C VAL A 238 14.05 -1.15 16.89
N GLY A 239 15.36 -1.12 16.55
CA GLY A 239 16.42 -1.70 17.37
C GLY A 239 16.69 -3.20 17.17
N ALA A 240 15.76 -3.96 16.59
CA ALA A 240 15.96 -5.38 16.27
C ALA A 240 16.65 -5.54 14.90
N GLU A 241 17.62 -6.45 14.83
CA GLU A 241 18.23 -6.82 13.56
C GLU A 241 17.29 -7.77 12.80
N VAL A 242 17.07 -7.46 11.51
CA VAL A 242 16.19 -8.25 10.66
C VAL A 242 16.98 -8.89 9.53
N VAL A 243 16.71 -10.18 9.33
CA VAL A 243 17.22 -10.91 8.16
C VAL A 243 16.11 -10.96 7.13
N THR A 244 16.27 -10.19 6.05
CA THR A 244 15.28 -10.11 4.99
C THR A 244 15.93 -9.95 3.63
N THR A 245 15.18 -10.27 2.58
CA THR A 245 15.62 -10.03 1.22
C THR A 245 15.47 -8.55 0.90
N VAL A 246 16.54 -7.96 0.41
CA VAL A 246 16.58 -6.54 0.01
C VAL A 246 16.80 -6.43 -1.49
N PHE A 247 16.03 -5.59 -2.13
CA PHE A 247 16.11 -5.32 -3.55
C PHE A 247 16.38 -3.84 -3.78
N LEU A 248 17.16 -3.55 -4.84
CA LEU A 248 17.36 -2.20 -5.35
C LEU A 248 16.60 -2.03 -6.65
N ILE A 249 15.89 -0.92 -6.74
CA ILE A 249 15.34 -0.39 -7.99
C ILE A 249 15.96 0.98 -8.26
N ASP A 250 15.98 1.39 -9.52
CA ASP A 250 16.22 2.78 -9.85
C ASP A 250 14.91 3.51 -9.53
N GLY A 251 14.91 4.32 -8.48
CA GLY A 251 13.72 5.05 -8.02
C GLY A 251 13.39 6.25 -8.89
N PRO A 252 12.25 6.90 -8.68
CA PRO A 252 11.93 8.17 -9.30
C PRO A 252 12.99 9.21 -8.90
N ASP A 253 13.10 10.28 -9.69
CA ASP A 253 13.96 11.41 -9.34
C ASP A 253 13.61 11.95 -7.95
N GLU A 254 14.62 12.48 -7.22
CA GLU A 254 14.55 12.85 -5.80
C GLU A 254 13.35 13.72 -5.43
N ASP A 255 12.80 14.47 -6.37
CA ASP A 255 11.65 15.37 -6.15
C ASP A 255 10.28 14.67 -6.11
N THR A 256 10.19 13.41 -6.53
CA THR A 256 8.88 12.74 -6.73
C THR A 256 8.37 12.05 -5.47
N LEU A 257 9.27 11.54 -4.61
CA LEU A 257 8.96 10.87 -3.34
C LEU A 257 9.87 11.40 -2.22
N SER A 258 9.82 12.70 -1.96
CA SER A 258 10.66 13.33 -0.95
C SER A 258 10.42 12.68 0.43
N GLY A 259 11.49 12.16 1.02
CA GLY A 259 11.47 11.59 2.36
C GLY A 259 11.20 10.08 2.46
N VAL A 260 11.01 9.36 1.33
CA VAL A 260 10.89 7.91 1.30
C VAL A 260 12.06 7.31 0.52
N ASP A 261 12.84 6.47 1.18
CA ASP A 261 14.02 5.80 0.62
C ASP A 261 13.69 4.43 -0.01
N GLY A 262 12.42 3.98 0.13
CA GLY A 262 11.97 2.70 -0.39
C GLY A 262 10.72 2.17 0.32
N PHE A 263 10.49 0.85 0.21
CA PHE A 263 9.33 0.16 0.77
C PHE A 263 9.74 -1.00 1.66
N LEU A 264 8.89 -1.29 2.64
CA LEU A 264 9.05 -2.35 3.63
C LEU A 264 7.82 -3.27 3.63
N GLY A 265 8.00 -4.52 3.22
CA GLY A 265 6.97 -5.55 3.35
C GLY A 265 6.80 -6.00 4.81
N PRO A 266 5.57 -6.17 5.31
CA PRO A 266 5.29 -6.60 6.69
C PRO A 266 5.95 -7.91 7.10
N ALA A 267 6.14 -8.85 6.17
CA ALA A 267 6.87 -10.09 6.44
C ALA A 267 8.29 -9.86 6.96
N SER A 268 8.93 -8.73 6.61
CA SER A 268 10.25 -8.35 7.13
C SER A 268 10.21 -7.93 8.59
N LEU A 269 9.05 -7.58 9.14
CA LEU A 269 8.87 -7.24 10.55
C LEU A 269 8.74 -8.51 11.42
N GLN A 270 8.49 -9.66 10.81
CA GLN A 270 8.14 -10.93 11.48
C GLN A 270 6.97 -10.75 12.47
N ALA A 271 6.10 -9.80 12.18
CA ALA A 271 5.01 -9.44 13.04
C ALA A 271 3.86 -10.45 12.94
N LYS A 272 3.31 -10.82 14.07
CA LYS A 272 2.08 -11.62 14.17
C LYS A 272 0.86 -10.78 13.90
N ARG A 273 0.94 -9.51 14.25
CA ARG A 273 -0.14 -8.55 14.10
C ARG A 273 0.41 -7.18 13.74
N ILE A 274 -0.25 -6.49 12.81
CA ILE A 274 0.06 -5.11 12.41
C ILE A 274 -1.22 -4.28 12.44
N GLU A 275 -1.18 -3.13 13.11
CA GLU A 275 -2.26 -2.15 13.18
C GLU A 275 -1.84 -0.85 12.51
N PHE A 276 -2.64 -0.39 11.56
CA PHE A 276 -2.56 0.91 10.92
C PHE A 276 -3.64 1.83 11.53
N ASP A 277 -3.24 2.82 12.28
CA ASP A 277 -4.13 3.82 12.88
C ASP A 277 -4.10 5.08 12.01
N PHE A 278 -5.10 5.25 11.16
CA PHE A 278 -5.16 6.35 10.20
C PHE A 278 -5.53 7.68 10.85
N ASP A 279 -6.22 7.68 11.99
CA ASP A 279 -6.54 8.89 12.72
C ASP A 279 -5.31 9.45 13.44
N ALA A 280 -4.56 8.59 14.11
CA ALA A 280 -3.34 8.96 14.83
C ALA A 280 -2.09 8.97 13.95
N MET A 281 -2.16 8.46 12.72
CA MET A 281 -1.01 8.22 11.83
C MET A 281 0.10 7.41 12.50
N VAL A 282 -0.30 6.33 13.17
CA VAL A 282 0.60 5.44 13.93
C VAL A 282 0.50 4.02 13.41
N LEU A 283 1.65 3.40 13.18
CA LEU A 283 1.79 1.97 12.92
C LEU A 283 2.22 1.26 14.20
N ARG A 284 1.55 0.17 14.55
CA ARG A 284 1.91 -0.72 15.66
C ARG A 284 2.03 -2.14 15.16
N TRP A 285 2.96 -2.90 15.70
CA TRP A 285 3.10 -4.34 15.42
C TRP A 285 3.63 -5.10 16.64
N GLU A 286 3.33 -6.39 16.70
CA GLU A 286 3.76 -7.33 17.73
C GLU A 286 4.11 -8.70 17.13
#